data_796a7a0dac3b863fc139d917120569f3
#
_entry.id   796a7a0dac3b863fc139d917120569f3
#
_cell.length_a   1.000
_cell.length_b   1.000
_cell.length_c   1.000
_cell.angle_alpha   90.00
_cell.angle_beta   90.00
_cell.angle_gamma   90.00
#
_symmetry.space_group_name_H-M   'P 1'
#
loop_
_entity.id
_entity.type
_entity.pdbx_description
1 polymer ?
#
loop_
_entity_poly.entity_id
_entity_poly.type
_entity_poly.pdbx_seq_one_letter_code
_entity_poly.pdbx_strand_id
1 'polypeptide(L)'
;MDLWKYYDGDLKYPDLINHSHEKEIAKTKPIWAYEYVSKHGKDEDLEPAIAKNAEYSFWYAIEVLDDRFELGEKAIAKKYYFAYRYAKQILNGPFKLGEPAIAKDAYYSYQYAIDILEGPFKLGEKAIAKSPEYSYQYAKNILNGPFPLGEKAIAKNAEYSKEYTKNILKKDFYLDGKLICNYEE
;
A
#
# COMPACT_ATOMS: atom_id res chain seq x y z
N MET A 1 13.05 -40.55 -1.68
CA MET A 1 14.17 -39.95 -0.94
C MET A 1 13.61 -38.72 -0.25
N ASP A 2 13.65 -38.69 1.06
CA ASP A 2 13.00 -37.62 1.86
C ASP A 2 13.85 -36.36 1.81
N LEU A 3 13.55 -35.48 0.86
CA LEU A 3 14.26 -34.22 0.61
C LEU A 3 14.20 -33.23 1.78
N TRP A 4 13.28 -33.47 2.74
CA TRP A 4 13.09 -32.65 3.94
C TRP A 4 14.28 -32.69 4.92
N LYS A 5 15.16 -33.65 4.82
CA LYS A 5 16.36 -33.78 5.69
C LYS A 5 17.45 -32.75 5.45
N TYR A 6 17.35 -31.98 4.35
CA TYR A 6 18.35 -30.99 3.98
C TYR A 6 17.87 -29.54 4.15
N TYR A 7 16.65 -29.35 4.69
CA TYR A 7 16.11 -28.04 4.97
C TYR A 7 16.21 -27.73 6.46
N ASP A 8 17.38 -27.28 6.86
CA ASP A 8 17.58 -26.58 8.11
C ASP A 8 17.02 -25.17 7.96
N GLY A 9 16.18 -24.73 8.87
CA GLY A 9 15.32 -23.56 8.91
C GLY A 9 15.74 -22.22 8.28
N ASP A 10 16.90 -22.10 7.74
CA ASP A 10 17.38 -20.96 6.98
C ASP A 10 17.04 -21.13 5.49
N LEU A 11 16.05 -20.39 5.07
CA LEU A 11 15.40 -20.28 3.75
C LEU A 11 16.36 -20.01 2.58
N LYS A 12 17.37 -20.82 2.40
CA LYS A 12 18.22 -20.77 1.19
C LYS A 12 17.73 -21.82 0.21
N TYR A 13 17.55 -21.39 -1.02
CA TYR A 13 17.29 -22.26 -2.16
C TYR A 13 18.47 -23.24 -2.29
N PRO A 14 18.27 -24.55 -2.35
CA PRO A 14 19.39 -25.49 -2.35
C PRO A 14 20.12 -25.47 -3.69
N ASP A 15 21.38 -25.12 -3.65
CA ASP A 15 22.31 -25.14 -4.82
C ASP A 15 22.62 -26.53 -5.40
N LEU A 16 22.00 -27.58 -4.88
CA LEU A 16 22.47 -28.97 -5.07
C LEU A 16 21.47 -29.90 -5.75
N ILE A 17 20.37 -29.42 -6.33
CA ILE A 17 19.34 -30.30 -6.91
C ILE A 17 19.30 -30.19 -8.43
N ASN A 18 19.23 -31.32 -9.11
CA ASN A 18 19.01 -31.43 -10.54
C ASN A 18 17.79 -30.59 -10.97
N HIS A 19 17.89 -29.79 -12.00
CA HIS A 19 16.88 -28.81 -12.44
C HIS A 19 15.44 -29.31 -12.47
N SER A 20 15.20 -30.59 -12.76
CA SER A 20 13.84 -31.17 -12.75
C SER A 20 13.24 -31.28 -11.33
N HIS A 21 14.07 -31.47 -10.32
CA HIS A 21 13.63 -31.53 -8.93
C HIS A 21 13.52 -30.15 -8.28
N GLU A 22 14.32 -29.18 -8.70
CA GLU A 22 14.26 -27.78 -8.22
C GLU A 22 12.88 -27.18 -8.46
N LYS A 23 12.33 -27.35 -9.64
CA LYS A 23 11.01 -26.81 -10.01
C LYS A 23 9.87 -27.42 -9.18
N GLU A 24 9.90 -28.74 -8.96
CA GLU A 24 8.88 -29.41 -8.15
C GLU A 24 8.92 -28.94 -6.68
N ILE A 25 10.12 -28.69 -6.15
CA ILE A 25 10.28 -28.13 -4.81
C ILE A 25 9.78 -26.67 -4.78
N ALA A 26 10.12 -25.88 -5.79
CA ALA A 26 9.70 -24.49 -5.90
C ALA A 26 8.18 -24.35 -5.85
N LYS A 27 7.40 -25.25 -6.43
CA LYS A 27 5.92 -25.25 -6.37
C LYS A 27 5.37 -25.32 -4.94
N THR A 28 6.14 -25.77 -3.97
CA THR A 28 5.63 -26.04 -2.61
C THR A 28 5.54 -24.79 -1.74
N LYS A 29 6.33 -23.73 -2.01
CA LYS A 29 6.33 -22.48 -1.23
C LYS A 29 6.46 -21.24 -2.12
N PRO A 30 5.71 -20.15 -1.81
CA PRO A 30 5.78 -18.90 -2.58
C PRO A 30 7.17 -18.33 -2.73
N ILE A 31 7.99 -18.35 -1.67
CA ILE A 31 9.37 -17.84 -1.69
C ILE A 31 10.24 -18.64 -2.65
N TRP A 32 10.15 -19.95 -2.63
CA TRP A 32 10.99 -20.79 -3.49
C TRP A 32 10.55 -20.69 -4.96
N ALA A 33 9.25 -20.55 -5.21
CA ALA A 33 8.73 -20.29 -6.55
C ALA A 33 9.26 -18.95 -7.08
N TYR A 34 9.25 -17.91 -6.24
CA TYR A 34 9.77 -16.60 -6.62
C TYR A 34 11.29 -16.62 -6.85
N GLU A 35 12.07 -17.22 -5.96
CA GLU A 35 13.52 -17.36 -6.12
C GLU A 35 13.88 -18.13 -7.40
N TYR A 36 13.15 -19.20 -7.73
CA TYR A 36 13.34 -19.93 -8.97
C TYR A 36 13.13 -19.04 -10.19
N VAL A 37 11.99 -18.34 -10.28
CA VAL A 37 11.67 -17.49 -11.45
C VAL A 37 12.56 -16.25 -11.53
N SER A 38 13.05 -15.72 -10.42
CA SER A 38 14.03 -14.63 -10.39
C SER A 38 15.36 -15.03 -11.00
N LYS A 39 15.73 -16.32 -10.90
CA LYS A 39 16.98 -16.86 -11.44
C LYS A 39 16.83 -17.36 -12.88
N HIS A 40 15.69 -17.94 -13.23
CA HIS A 40 15.48 -18.66 -14.48
C HIS A 40 14.52 -17.98 -15.46
N GLY A 41 13.85 -16.89 -15.04
CA GLY A 41 12.81 -16.20 -15.79
C GLY A 41 11.41 -16.74 -15.52
N LYS A 42 10.44 -16.17 -16.23
CA LYS A 42 9.01 -16.52 -16.10
C LYS A 42 8.76 -18.02 -16.25
N ASP A 43 7.97 -18.58 -15.35
CA ASP A 43 7.48 -19.97 -15.41
C ASP A 43 6.04 -20.06 -14.88
N GLU A 44 5.09 -20.29 -15.77
CA GLU A 44 3.65 -20.29 -15.47
C GLU A 44 3.24 -21.40 -14.49
N ASP A 45 3.98 -22.51 -14.44
CA ASP A 45 3.70 -23.59 -13.47
C ASP A 45 3.97 -23.17 -12.02
N LEU A 46 4.78 -22.12 -11.80
CA LEU A 46 5.13 -21.60 -10.49
C LEU A 46 4.24 -20.45 -10.04
N GLU A 47 3.56 -19.80 -10.97
CA GLU A 47 2.69 -18.65 -10.67
C GLU A 47 1.61 -18.95 -9.61
N PRO A 48 0.95 -20.14 -9.60
CA PRO A 48 -0.01 -20.47 -8.55
C PRO A 48 0.60 -20.53 -7.13
N ALA A 49 1.89 -20.84 -7.01
CA ALA A 49 2.57 -20.81 -5.73
C ALA A 49 2.91 -19.37 -5.32
N ILE A 50 3.47 -18.58 -6.25
CA ILE A 50 3.82 -17.16 -6.05
C ILE A 50 2.58 -16.36 -5.63
N ALA A 51 1.44 -16.57 -6.31
CA ALA A 51 0.19 -15.87 -6.11
C ALA A 51 -0.42 -16.00 -4.69
N LYS A 52 0.08 -16.94 -3.87
CA LYS A 52 -0.39 -17.12 -2.48
C LYS A 52 0.17 -16.07 -1.52
N ASN A 53 1.21 -15.33 -1.90
CA ASN A 53 1.87 -14.36 -1.05
C ASN A 53 1.92 -12.98 -1.71
N ALA A 54 1.52 -11.93 -0.96
CA ALA A 54 1.42 -10.55 -1.47
C ALA A 54 2.78 -9.98 -1.89
N GLU A 55 3.82 -10.24 -1.11
CA GLU A 55 5.16 -9.73 -1.34
C GLU A 55 5.78 -10.36 -2.58
N TYR A 56 5.77 -11.69 -2.68
CA TYR A 56 6.34 -12.38 -3.85
C TYR A 56 5.52 -12.15 -5.11
N SER A 57 4.20 -12.01 -5.01
CA SER A 57 3.36 -11.62 -6.14
C SER A 57 3.72 -10.22 -6.66
N PHE A 58 3.97 -9.27 -5.74
CA PHE A 58 4.37 -7.92 -6.09
C PHE A 58 5.76 -7.88 -6.74
N TRP A 59 6.76 -8.55 -6.15
CA TRP A 59 8.10 -8.60 -6.72
C TRP A 59 8.14 -9.35 -8.04
N TYR A 60 7.37 -10.43 -8.20
CA TYR A 60 7.24 -11.15 -9.45
C TYR A 60 6.71 -10.26 -10.57
N ALA A 61 5.68 -9.45 -10.28
CA ALA A 61 5.13 -8.49 -11.23
C ALA A 61 6.17 -7.45 -11.67
N ILE A 62 6.99 -6.93 -10.72
CA ILE A 62 7.98 -5.88 -11.02
C ILE A 62 9.25 -6.44 -11.68
N GLU A 63 9.81 -7.51 -11.11
CA GLU A 63 11.18 -7.93 -11.44
C GLU A 63 11.25 -8.99 -12.53
N VAL A 64 10.17 -9.77 -12.70
CA VAL A 64 10.15 -10.90 -13.65
C VAL A 64 9.23 -10.64 -14.83
N LEU A 65 8.01 -10.14 -14.57
CA LEU A 65 7.06 -9.88 -15.63
C LEU A 65 7.23 -8.49 -16.26
N ASP A 66 7.65 -7.50 -15.46
CA ASP A 66 7.57 -6.07 -15.77
C ASP A 66 6.15 -5.69 -16.26
N ASP A 67 5.14 -6.35 -15.69
CA ASP A 67 3.74 -6.25 -16.10
C ASP A 67 2.81 -6.74 -14.97
N ARG A 68 1.52 -6.62 -15.22
CA ARG A 68 0.44 -7.03 -14.34
C ARG A 68 0.47 -8.53 -14.04
N PHE A 69 0.33 -8.90 -12.78
CA PHE A 69 0.21 -10.28 -12.32
C PHE A 69 -1.18 -10.55 -11.74
N GLU A 70 -2.17 -10.78 -12.62
CA GLU A 70 -3.58 -10.91 -12.22
C GLU A 70 -3.82 -12.02 -11.19
N LEU A 71 -3.13 -13.15 -11.31
CA LEU A 71 -3.27 -14.28 -10.38
C LEU A 71 -2.87 -13.89 -8.96
N GLY A 72 -1.86 -13.02 -8.80
CA GLY A 72 -1.36 -12.54 -7.51
C GLY A 72 -2.14 -11.38 -6.90
N GLU A 73 -2.99 -10.70 -7.67
CA GLU A 73 -3.69 -9.49 -7.23
C GLU A 73 -4.52 -9.67 -5.96
N LYS A 74 -5.15 -10.84 -5.79
CA LYS A 74 -5.92 -11.14 -4.58
C LYS A 74 -5.06 -11.17 -3.31
N ALA A 75 -3.81 -11.57 -3.42
CA ALA A 75 -2.87 -11.55 -2.31
C ALA A 75 -2.34 -10.12 -2.08
N ILE A 76 -1.90 -9.45 -3.14
CA ILE A 76 -1.40 -8.06 -3.13
C ILE A 76 -2.44 -7.13 -2.48
N ALA A 77 -3.70 -7.25 -2.88
CA ALA A 77 -4.81 -6.43 -2.41
C ALA A 77 -5.07 -6.48 -0.89
N LYS A 78 -4.60 -7.52 -0.20
CA LYS A 78 -4.77 -7.66 1.26
C LYS A 78 -3.79 -6.82 2.08
N LYS A 79 -2.73 -6.29 1.45
CA LYS A 79 -1.66 -5.56 2.13
C LYS A 79 -1.57 -4.15 1.55
N TYR A 80 -1.95 -3.14 2.34
CA TYR A 80 -2.01 -1.73 1.91
C TYR A 80 -0.73 -1.24 1.24
N TYR A 81 0.43 -1.62 1.78
CA TYR A 81 1.75 -1.25 1.25
C TYR A 81 1.96 -1.77 -0.18
N PHE A 82 1.73 -3.07 -0.40
CA PHE A 82 1.90 -3.67 -1.72
C PHE A 82 0.78 -3.24 -2.68
N ALA A 83 -0.46 -3.10 -2.19
CA ALA A 83 -1.58 -2.64 -2.99
C ALA A 83 -1.34 -1.22 -3.56
N TYR A 84 -0.86 -0.29 -2.72
CA TYR A 84 -0.51 1.06 -3.17
C TYR A 84 0.65 1.04 -4.19
N ARG A 85 1.74 0.33 -3.88
CA ARG A 85 2.88 0.24 -4.80
C ARG A 85 2.53 -0.41 -6.13
N TYR A 86 1.69 -1.44 -6.11
CA TYR A 86 1.20 -2.11 -7.30
C TYR A 86 0.37 -1.18 -8.18
N ALA A 87 -0.54 -0.41 -7.57
CA ALA A 87 -1.29 0.63 -8.24
C ALA A 87 -0.38 1.66 -8.91
N LYS A 88 0.67 2.10 -8.19
CA LYS A 88 1.58 3.16 -8.64
C LYS A 88 2.59 2.69 -9.69
N GLN A 89 3.18 1.50 -9.51
CA GLN A 89 4.34 1.07 -10.29
C GLN A 89 3.99 0.11 -11.44
N ILE A 90 2.90 -0.62 -11.32
CA ILE A 90 2.48 -1.62 -12.32
C ILE A 90 1.23 -1.15 -13.08
N LEU A 91 0.16 -0.81 -12.34
CA LEU A 91 -1.09 -0.46 -13.02
C LEU A 91 -1.08 0.98 -13.55
N ASN A 92 -0.22 1.85 -13.02
CA ASN A 92 -0.22 3.30 -13.28
C ASN A 92 -1.64 3.89 -13.18
N GLY A 93 -2.41 3.44 -12.17
CA GLY A 93 -3.81 3.79 -12.01
C GLY A 93 -4.49 3.06 -10.85
N PRO A 94 -5.80 3.25 -10.68
CA PRO A 94 -6.55 2.71 -9.54
C PRO A 94 -6.53 1.19 -9.45
N PHE A 95 -6.23 0.67 -8.25
CA PHE A 95 -6.32 -0.75 -7.90
C PHE A 95 -7.53 -1.01 -6.99
N LYS A 96 -8.71 -1.09 -7.59
CA LYS A 96 -9.98 -1.22 -6.85
C LYS A 96 -10.00 -2.36 -5.84
N LEU A 97 -9.40 -3.49 -6.17
CA LEU A 97 -9.32 -4.65 -5.28
C LEU A 97 -8.49 -4.36 -4.02
N GLY A 98 -7.47 -3.50 -4.13
CA GLY A 98 -6.58 -3.10 -3.04
C GLY A 98 -7.09 -1.93 -2.20
N GLU A 99 -8.01 -1.11 -2.72
CA GLU A 99 -8.53 0.08 -2.04
C GLU A 99 -9.02 -0.19 -0.60
N PRO A 100 -9.74 -1.30 -0.30
CA PRO A 100 -10.16 -1.58 1.07
C PRO A 100 -9.02 -1.80 2.07
N ALA A 101 -7.86 -2.25 1.61
CA ALA A 101 -6.68 -2.38 2.46
C ALA A 101 -5.97 -1.03 2.61
N ILE A 102 -5.77 -0.30 1.51
CA ILE A 102 -5.15 1.04 1.47
C ILE A 102 -5.91 1.99 2.39
N ALA A 103 -7.25 1.96 2.37
CA ALA A 103 -8.15 2.81 3.16
C ALA A 103 -8.02 2.64 4.69
N LYS A 104 -7.29 1.64 5.18
CA LYS A 104 -7.07 1.41 6.62
C LYS A 104 -5.91 2.20 7.19
N ASP A 105 -5.02 2.69 6.33
CA ASP A 105 -3.81 3.43 6.72
C ASP A 105 -3.92 4.89 6.27
N ALA A 106 -3.62 5.84 7.16
CA ALA A 106 -3.77 7.27 6.89
C ALA A 106 -2.78 7.76 5.83
N TYR A 107 -1.51 7.34 5.94
CA TYR A 107 -0.46 7.73 5.00
C TYR A 107 -0.75 7.19 3.59
N TYR A 108 -0.99 5.88 3.47
CA TYR A 108 -1.25 5.28 2.15
C TYR A 108 -2.58 5.72 1.54
N SER A 109 -3.59 6.04 2.37
CA SER A 109 -4.84 6.65 1.88
C SER A 109 -4.59 8.03 1.27
N TYR A 110 -3.78 8.86 1.96
CA TYR A 110 -3.40 10.18 1.44
C TYR A 110 -2.55 10.06 0.17
N GLN A 111 -1.53 9.20 0.17
CA GLN A 111 -0.67 8.99 -1.00
C GLN A 111 -1.47 8.44 -2.20
N TYR A 112 -2.43 7.55 -1.96
CA TYR A 112 -3.28 7.02 -3.01
C TYR A 112 -4.18 8.10 -3.62
N ALA A 113 -4.69 9.00 -2.79
CA ALA A 113 -5.49 10.15 -3.24
C ALA A 113 -4.67 11.10 -4.14
N ILE A 114 -3.42 11.39 -3.76
CA ILE A 114 -2.59 12.37 -4.50
C ILE A 114 -1.91 11.74 -5.71
N ASP A 115 -1.35 10.52 -5.58
CA ASP A 115 -0.49 9.92 -6.61
C ASP A 115 -1.27 9.12 -7.66
N ILE A 116 -2.44 8.59 -7.29
CA ILE A 116 -3.17 7.63 -8.14
C ILE A 116 -4.51 8.19 -8.60
N LEU A 117 -5.30 8.74 -7.65
CA LEU A 117 -6.64 9.24 -7.98
C LEU A 117 -6.61 10.70 -8.47
N GLU A 118 -5.55 11.44 -8.14
CA GLU A 118 -5.44 12.89 -8.34
C GLU A 118 -6.70 13.61 -7.82
N GLY A 119 -7.26 13.10 -6.73
CA GLY A 119 -8.54 13.55 -6.18
C GLY A 119 -8.97 12.80 -4.91
N PRO A 120 -10.19 13.06 -4.42
CA PRO A 120 -10.64 12.51 -3.16
C PRO A 120 -10.72 10.99 -3.12
N PHE A 121 -10.13 10.39 -2.08
CA PHE A 121 -10.25 8.96 -1.75
C PHE A 121 -11.24 8.75 -0.61
N LYS A 122 -12.53 8.78 -0.91
CA LYS A 122 -13.63 8.72 0.06
C LYS A 122 -13.53 7.54 1.03
N LEU A 123 -13.09 6.36 0.54
CA LEU A 123 -12.93 5.16 1.35
C LEU A 123 -11.85 5.34 2.43
N GLY A 124 -10.78 6.09 2.13
CA GLY A 124 -9.65 6.35 3.02
C GLY A 124 -9.85 7.52 3.98
N GLU A 125 -10.85 8.39 3.76
CA GLU A 125 -11.03 9.61 4.56
C GLU A 125 -11.14 9.36 6.06
N LYS A 126 -11.75 8.23 6.48
CA LYS A 126 -11.82 7.85 7.91
C LYS A 126 -10.45 7.55 8.53
N ALA A 127 -9.53 7.04 7.76
CA ALA A 127 -8.16 6.79 8.22
C ALA A 127 -7.37 8.11 8.23
N ILE A 128 -7.43 8.88 7.16
CA ILE A 128 -6.81 10.20 7.02
C ILE A 128 -7.21 11.11 8.19
N ALA A 129 -8.51 11.14 8.54
CA ALA A 129 -9.08 11.96 9.60
C ALA A 129 -8.54 11.66 11.03
N LYS A 130 -7.78 10.58 11.21
CA LYS A 130 -7.15 10.26 12.50
C LYS A 130 -5.80 10.93 12.69
N SER A 131 -5.16 11.40 11.61
CA SER A 131 -3.87 12.07 11.63
C SER A 131 -4.05 13.57 11.44
N PRO A 132 -3.54 14.41 12.35
CA PRO A 132 -3.53 15.87 12.16
C PRO A 132 -2.83 16.28 10.86
N GLU A 133 -1.66 15.72 10.61
CA GLU A 133 -0.84 15.97 9.43
C GLU A 133 -1.58 15.64 8.13
N TYR A 134 -2.03 14.38 7.99
CA TYR A 134 -2.67 13.97 6.74
C TYR A 134 -4.06 14.58 6.57
N SER A 135 -4.76 14.93 7.66
CA SER A 135 -6.00 15.70 7.58
C SER A 135 -5.78 17.09 6.99
N TYR A 136 -4.74 17.79 7.48
CA TYR A 136 -4.39 19.11 6.93
C TYR A 136 -3.90 19.01 5.47
N GLN A 137 -2.99 18.07 5.19
CA GLN A 137 -2.46 17.88 3.83
C GLN A 137 -3.58 17.51 2.83
N TYR A 138 -4.52 16.68 3.25
CA TYR A 138 -5.67 16.28 2.43
C TYR A 138 -6.59 17.46 2.14
N ALA A 139 -6.90 18.27 3.16
CA ALA A 139 -7.66 19.51 3.02
C ALA A 139 -6.99 20.47 2.03
N LYS A 140 -5.66 20.62 2.15
CA LYS A 140 -4.87 21.55 1.34
C LYS A 140 -4.68 21.08 -0.10
N ASN A 141 -4.22 19.83 -0.28
CA ASN A 141 -3.69 19.38 -1.57
C ASN A 141 -4.74 18.62 -2.40
N ILE A 142 -5.79 18.10 -1.77
CA ILE A 142 -6.80 17.28 -2.45
C ILE A 142 -8.15 18.00 -2.51
N LEU A 143 -8.64 18.47 -1.36
CA LEU A 143 -9.96 19.11 -1.32
C LEU A 143 -9.93 20.58 -1.72
N ASN A 144 -8.77 21.24 -1.60
CA ASN A 144 -8.61 22.68 -1.71
C ASN A 144 -9.65 23.44 -0.87
N GLY A 145 -9.94 22.93 0.34
CA GLY A 145 -10.98 23.41 1.23
C GLY A 145 -11.09 22.62 2.52
N PRO A 146 -12.09 22.94 3.37
CA PRO A 146 -12.26 22.30 4.66
C PRO A 146 -12.42 20.77 4.58
N PHE A 147 -11.86 20.09 5.59
CA PHE A 147 -12.03 18.65 5.82
C PHE A 147 -12.65 18.39 7.19
N PRO A 148 -13.98 18.52 7.34
CA PRO A 148 -14.66 18.44 8.64
C PRO A 148 -14.37 17.15 9.41
N LEU A 149 -14.26 16.00 8.71
CA LEU A 149 -13.91 14.71 9.33
C LEU A 149 -12.55 14.76 10.06
N GLY A 150 -11.58 15.52 9.54
CA GLY A 150 -10.23 15.64 10.07
C GLY A 150 -10.06 16.73 11.12
N GLU A 151 -10.98 17.67 11.25
CA GLU A 151 -10.85 18.85 12.12
C GLU A 151 -10.61 18.47 13.58
N LYS A 152 -11.22 17.38 14.06
CA LYS A 152 -11.00 16.90 15.42
C LYS A 152 -9.56 16.42 15.67
N ALA A 153 -8.88 15.91 14.66
CA ALA A 153 -7.48 15.54 14.74
C ALA A 153 -6.60 16.79 14.61
N ILE A 154 -6.89 17.66 13.65
CA ILE A 154 -6.18 18.93 13.43
C ILE A 154 -6.18 19.76 14.71
N ALA A 155 -7.33 19.91 15.38
CA ALA A 155 -7.49 20.68 16.62
C ALA A 155 -6.61 20.20 17.79
N LYS A 156 -6.08 18.97 17.75
CA LYS A 156 -5.18 18.43 18.77
C LYS A 156 -3.70 18.81 18.56
N ASN A 157 -3.38 19.42 17.43
CA ASN A 157 -2.02 19.82 17.09
C ASN A 157 -2.01 21.32 16.77
N ALA A 158 -1.28 22.11 17.60
CA ALA A 158 -1.26 23.56 17.50
C ALA A 158 -0.71 24.07 16.14
N GLU A 159 0.32 23.40 15.60
CA GLU A 159 0.92 23.76 14.32
C GLU A 159 -0.08 23.57 13.17
N TYR A 160 -0.67 22.36 13.06
CA TYR A 160 -1.66 22.10 12.02
C TYR A 160 -2.95 22.88 12.20
N SER A 161 -3.35 23.22 13.44
CA SER A 161 -4.49 24.11 13.70
C SER A 161 -4.22 25.50 13.12
N LYS A 162 -3.02 26.05 13.34
CA LYS A 162 -2.60 27.37 12.82
C LYS A 162 -2.56 27.37 11.29
N GLU A 163 -1.91 26.36 10.72
CA GLU A 163 -1.82 26.19 9.26
C GLU A 163 -3.19 26.02 8.61
N TYR A 164 -4.08 25.23 9.23
CA TYR A 164 -5.43 24.99 8.74
C TYR A 164 -6.29 26.25 8.80
N THR A 165 -6.20 26.98 9.92
CA THR A 165 -6.88 28.28 10.11
C THR A 165 -6.43 29.28 9.05
N LYS A 166 -5.12 29.42 8.84
CA LYS A 166 -4.55 30.40 7.91
C LYS A 166 -4.79 30.03 6.45
N ASN A 167 -4.49 28.80 6.04
CA ASN A 167 -4.43 28.42 4.64
C ASN A 167 -5.76 27.89 4.10
N ILE A 168 -6.61 27.32 4.95
CA ILE A 168 -7.84 26.63 4.53
C ILE A 168 -9.07 27.40 4.94
N LEU A 169 -9.25 27.67 6.26
CA LEU A 169 -10.48 28.31 6.76
C LEU A 169 -10.52 29.80 6.46
N LYS A 170 -9.38 30.49 6.55
CA LYS A 170 -9.24 31.96 6.43
C LYS A 170 -10.23 32.72 7.34
N LYS A 171 -10.46 32.16 8.52
CA LYS A 171 -11.28 32.64 9.62
C LYS A 171 -10.96 31.85 10.87
N ASP A 172 -11.39 32.33 12.06
CA ASP A 172 -11.20 31.60 13.31
C ASP A 172 -11.66 30.15 13.22
N PHE A 173 -10.84 29.26 13.76
CA PHE A 173 -11.14 27.83 13.83
C PHE A 173 -11.89 27.50 15.12
N TYR A 174 -13.14 27.08 14.97
CA TYR A 174 -13.98 26.60 16.06
C TYR A 174 -14.27 25.11 15.87
N LEU A 175 -14.23 24.34 16.97
CA LEU A 175 -14.68 22.95 17.01
C LEU A 175 -15.65 22.77 18.19
N ASP A 176 -16.85 22.24 17.91
CA ASP A 176 -17.91 22.06 18.91
C ASP A 176 -18.20 23.34 19.72
N GLY A 177 -18.19 24.51 19.06
CA GLY A 177 -18.41 25.82 19.67
C GLY A 177 -17.23 26.38 20.46
N LYS A 178 -16.13 25.66 20.59
CA LYS A 178 -14.91 26.10 21.28
C LYS A 178 -13.90 26.65 20.27
N LEU A 179 -13.35 27.83 20.56
CA LEU A 179 -12.25 28.40 19.79
C LEU A 179 -11.00 27.53 19.93
N ILE A 180 -10.44 27.11 18.81
CA ILE A 180 -9.22 26.31 18.71
C ILE A 180 -8.03 27.19 18.30
N CYS A 181 -8.23 28.03 17.28
CA CYS A 181 -7.19 28.91 16.78
C CYS A 181 -7.80 30.20 16.20
N ASN A 182 -7.22 31.37 16.54
CA ASN A 182 -7.56 32.63 15.91
C ASN A 182 -6.96 32.70 14.51
N TYR A 183 -7.67 33.33 13.61
CA TYR A 183 -7.13 33.73 12.31
C TYR A 183 -6.33 35.04 12.46
N GLU A 184 -5.04 34.97 12.08
CA GLU A 184 -4.18 36.13 11.96
C GLU A 184 -3.81 36.29 10.48
N GLU A 185 -4.07 37.46 9.92
CA GLU A 185 -3.76 37.81 8.52
C GLU A 185 -2.26 37.78 8.19
#